data_90679338b432689a4bfd8b18e225a2f8
#
_entry.id   90679338b432689a4bfd8b18e225a2f8
#
_cell.length_a   1.000
_cell.length_b   1.000
_cell.length_c   1.000
_cell.angle_alpha   90.00
_cell.angle_beta   90.00
_cell.angle_gamma   90.00
#
_symmetry.space_group_name_H-M   'P 1'
#
loop_
_entity.id
_entity.type
_entity.pdbx_description
1 polymer ?
#
loop_
_entity_poly.entity_id
_entity_poly.type
_entity_poly.pdbx_seq_one_letter_code
_entity_poly.pdbx_strand_id
1 'polypeptide(L)'
;MKDPSKGYRRINDDLYRRYNLKINDKRALRICRVRSIKSTIKYANHGCTRQADDPQFIAENILNREFTADKPNEKWLTDVTEFKWYDENKDKHKVYLSAILDLYDRRIVSYVIGDHNDNPLVFTTFDQAIAANPGATPLCHSDRGFQYTSKVFKMKLQEQGMEQSMSRVGHCIDNGPTEGFWGIIKTEMYCMYDITDEKTLREAIESYMNFYTNERPQERFDGKTPAQVRKEAMLTDAPKDYPISENK
;
A
#
# COMPACT_ATOMS: atom_id res chain seq x y z
N MET A 1 6.66 -11.33 17.06
CA MET A 1 7.65 -10.38 16.53
C MET A 1 7.50 -9.05 17.26
N LYS A 2 8.60 -8.44 17.73
CA LYS A 2 8.56 -7.12 18.38
C LYS A 2 8.74 -6.07 17.29
N ASP A 3 7.68 -5.34 16.96
CA ASP A 3 7.72 -4.23 16.00
C ASP A 3 7.96 -2.91 16.76
N PRO A 4 9.17 -2.34 16.71
CA PRO A 4 9.51 -1.11 17.44
C PRO A 4 8.91 0.14 16.80
N SER A 5 8.31 0.05 15.61
CA SER A 5 7.66 1.17 14.94
C SER A 5 6.30 1.52 15.53
N LYS A 6 5.71 0.65 16.37
CA LYS A 6 4.36 0.84 16.90
C LYS A 6 4.25 2.01 17.87
N GLY A 7 3.40 2.98 17.55
CA GLY A 7 2.91 3.97 18.49
C GLY A 7 1.80 3.42 19.40
N TYR A 8 1.38 4.19 20.42
CA TYR A 8 0.41 3.75 21.42
C TYR A 8 -0.94 3.27 20.83
N ARG A 9 -1.41 3.85 19.72
CA ARG A 9 -2.65 3.42 19.06
C ARG A 9 -2.50 2.01 18.51
N ARG A 10 -1.47 1.76 17.70
CA ARG A 10 -1.22 0.42 17.14
C ARG A 10 -0.94 -0.64 18.22
N ILE A 11 -0.32 -0.25 19.33
CA ILE A 11 -0.18 -1.14 20.50
C ILE A 11 -1.55 -1.46 21.08
N ASN A 12 -2.45 -0.48 21.18
CA ASN A 12 -3.81 -0.67 21.67
C ASN A 12 -4.64 -1.60 20.76
N ASP A 13 -4.51 -1.43 19.45
CA ASP A 13 -5.15 -2.31 18.45
C ASP A 13 -4.64 -3.75 18.56
N ASP A 14 -3.33 -3.95 18.73
CA ASP A 14 -2.75 -5.27 18.96
C ASP A 14 -3.26 -5.92 20.26
N LEU A 15 -3.41 -5.17 21.35
CA LEU A 15 -3.94 -5.65 22.61
C LEU A 15 -5.39 -6.10 22.45
N TYR A 16 -6.19 -5.33 21.75
CA TYR A 16 -7.57 -5.71 21.45
C TYR A 16 -7.62 -6.99 20.62
N ARG A 17 -6.86 -7.04 19.52
CA ARG A 17 -6.87 -8.18 18.59
C ARG A 17 -6.38 -9.49 19.22
N ARG A 18 -5.28 -9.43 20.00
CA ARG A 18 -4.63 -10.64 20.56
C ARG A 18 -5.22 -11.10 21.87
N TYR A 19 -5.69 -10.16 22.68
CA TYR A 19 -6.10 -10.43 24.07
C TYR A 19 -7.53 -10.00 24.37
N ASN A 20 -8.27 -9.47 23.37
CA ASN A 20 -9.60 -8.87 23.52
C ASN A 20 -9.63 -7.78 24.61
N LEU A 21 -8.53 -7.05 24.75
CA LEU A 21 -8.33 -6.02 25.76
C LEU A 21 -8.44 -4.63 25.13
N LYS A 22 -9.62 -4.00 25.20
CA LYS A 22 -9.86 -2.63 24.73
C LYS A 22 -9.49 -1.64 25.84
N ILE A 23 -8.49 -0.78 25.58
CA ILE A 23 -8.01 0.25 26.51
C ILE A 23 -8.27 1.62 25.88
N ASN A 24 -8.69 2.59 26.71
CA ASN A 24 -8.81 3.98 26.22
C ASN A 24 -7.43 4.51 25.78
N ASP A 25 -7.36 5.19 24.65
CA ASP A 25 -6.15 5.72 24.03
C ASP A 25 -5.35 6.65 24.96
N LYS A 26 -6.02 7.48 25.78
CA LYS A 26 -5.35 8.32 26.78
C LYS A 26 -4.61 7.47 27.81
N ARG A 27 -5.19 6.33 28.22
CA ARG A 27 -4.55 5.38 29.14
C ARG A 27 -3.39 4.66 28.48
N ALA A 28 -3.55 4.20 27.25
CA ALA A 28 -2.48 3.57 26.47
C ALA A 28 -1.29 4.52 26.28
N LEU A 29 -1.55 5.77 25.88
CA LEU A 29 -0.52 6.81 25.74
C LEU A 29 0.21 7.08 27.07
N ARG A 30 -0.52 7.17 28.20
CA ARG A 30 0.08 7.38 29.53
C ARG A 30 1.01 6.21 29.90
N ILE A 31 0.57 4.97 29.69
CA ILE A 31 1.38 3.78 29.96
C ILE A 31 2.64 3.77 29.09
N CYS A 32 2.51 4.04 27.81
CA CYS A 32 3.66 4.12 26.91
C CYS A 32 4.68 5.18 27.36
N ARG A 33 4.20 6.36 27.80
CA ARG A 33 5.08 7.43 28.32
C ARG A 33 5.81 6.99 29.61
N VAL A 34 5.10 6.41 30.57
CA VAL A 34 5.68 5.93 31.84
C VAL A 34 6.71 4.83 31.60
N ARG A 35 6.47 3.95 30.62
CA ARG A 35 7.37 2.84 30.28
C ARG A 35 8.42 3.20 29.23
N SER A 36 8.51 4.50 28.84
CA SER A 36 9.42 4.99 27.80
C SER A 36 9.27 4.27 26.45
N ILE A 37 8.09 3.73 26.17
CA ILE A 37 7.77 3.10 24.88
C ILE A 37 7.48 4.21 23.88
N LYS A 38 8.37 4.37 22.91
CA LYS A 38 8.25 5.34 21.82
C LYS A 38 8.36 4.63 20.48
N SER A 39 7.54 5.05 19.50
CA SER A 39 7.72 4.62 18.12
C SER A 39 9.09 5.10 17.60
N THR A 40 9.77 4.24 16.88
CA THR A 40 11.07 4.57 16.24
C THR A 40 10.89 5.25 14.88
N ILE A 41 9.64 5.48 14.46
CA ILE A 41 9.34 6.13 13.18
C ILE A 41 9.92 7.54 13.14
N LYS A 42 10.75 7.79 12.11
CA LYS A 42 11.19 9.14 11.73
C LYS A 42 10.56 9.46 10.37
N TYR A 43 9.71 10.48 10.32
CA TYR A 43 9.12 10.94 9.07
C TYR A 43 10.18 11.68 8.25
N ALA A 44 10.47 11.18 7.04
CA ALA A 44 11.27 11.88 6.03
C ALA A 44 10.50 11.85 4.70
N ASN A 45 10.27 13.03 4.12
CA ASN A 45 9.62 13.15 2.81
C ASN A 45 10.64 12.87 1.70
N HIS A 46 10.43 11.79 0.93
CA HIS A 46 11.17 11.52 -0.29
C HIS A 46 10.18 11.08 -1.38
N GLY A 47 9.79 12.00 -2.25
CA GLY A 47 9.06 11.68 -3.49
C GLY A 47 10.01 11.11 -4.55
N CYS A 48 9.56 10.15 -5.33
CA CYS A 48 10.37 9.43 -6.31
C CYS A 48 9.63 9.17 -7.64
N THR A 49 8.76 10.08 -8.06
CA THR A 49 8.04 9.92 -9.34
C THR A 49 8.87 10.45 -10.50
N ARG A 50 9.20 9.60 -11.49
CA ARG A 50 9.70 10.03 -12.80
C ARG A 50 8.52 10.23 -13.73
N GLN A 51 8.22 11.48 -14.06
CA GLN A 51 7.26 11.81 -15.12
C GLN A 51 7.82 11.36 -16.49
N ALA A 52 6.91 10.98 -17.40
CA ALA A 52 7.29 10.72 -18.78
C ALA A 52 7.66 12.04 -19.47
N ASP A 53 8.81 12.07 -20.14
CA ASP A 53 9.23 13.23 -20.94
C ASP A 53 8.32 13.41 -22.17
N ASP A 54 7.78 12.31 -22.71
CA ASP A 54 6.81 12.28 -23.81
C ASP A 54 5.71 11.24 -23.54
N PRO A 55 4.62 11.62 -22.85
CA PRO A 55 3.55 10.70 -22.53
C PRO A 55 2.77 10.32 -23.80
N GLN A 56 2.70 9.03 -24.10
CA GLN A 56 1.97 8.52 -25.26
C GLN A 56 0.44 8.60 -25.09
N PHE A 57 -0.02 8.56 -23.84
CA PHE A 57 -1.43 8.67 -23.47
C PHE A 57 -1.57 9.29 -22.08
N ILE A 58 -2.55 10.15 -21.89
CA ILE A 58 -2.92 10.72 -20.60
C ILE A 58 -4.42 10.52 -20.41
N ALA A 59 -4.81 9.85 -19.30
CA ALA A 59 -6.19 9.74 -18.89
C ALA A 59 -6.62 10.92 -18.00
N GLU A 60 -7.91 11.17 -17.94
CA GLU A 60 -8.50 12.12 -17.00
C GLU A 60 -8.40 11.62 -15.56
N ASN A 61 -8.46 12.52 -14.58
CA ASN A 61 -8.54 12.17 -13.17
C ASN A 61 -9.99 11.87 -12.78
N ILE A 62 -10.44 10.66 -13.07
CA ILE A 62 -11.80 10.20 -12.78
C ILE A 62 -11.95 9.93 -11.27
N LEU A 63 -10.91 9.40 -10.63
CA LEU A 63 -10.91 9.11 -9.19
C LEU A 63 -11.17 10.35 -8.33
N ASN A 64 -10.65 11.51 -8.78
CA ASN A 64 -10.87 12.83 -8.16
C ASN A 64 -10.76 12.85 -6.62
N ARG A 65 -9.79 12.09 -6.05
CA ARG A 65 -9.56 11.92 -4.60
C ARG A 65 -10.68 11.20 -3.83
N GLU A 66 -11.59 10.56 -4.52
CA GLU A 66 -12.60 9.72 -3.89
C GLU A 66 -11.99 8.36 -3.52
N PHE A 67 -11.25 8.35 -2.39
CA PHE A 67 -10.45 7.21 -1.93
C PHE A 67 -11.26 6.19 -1.12
N THR A 68 -12.55 6.18 -1.26
CA THR A 68 -13.47 5.16 -0.73
C THR A 68 -13.96 4.29 -1.87
N ALA A 69 -14.30 3.06 -1.57
CA ALA A 69 -14.94 2.12 -2.47
C ALA A 69 -16.00 1.34 -1.68
N ASP A 70 -17.12 1.03 -2.32
CA ASP A 70 -18.26 0.38 -1.67
C ASP A 70 -18.08 -1.14 -1.61
N LYS A 71 -17.25 -1.69 -2.48
CA LYS A 71 -16.99 -3.13 -2.57
C LYS A 71 -15.55 -3.44 -3.00
N PRO A 72 -15.08 -4.67 -2.72
CA PRO A 72 -13.80 -5.15 -3.25
C PRO A 72 -13.72 -5.07 -4.78
N ASN A 73 -12.52 -4.76 -5.30
CA ASN A 73 -12.24 -4.67 -6.74
C ASN A 73 -13.06 -3.61 -7.48
N GLU A 74 -13.46 -2.54 -6.82
CA GLU A 74 -14.12 -1.40 -7.46
C GLU A 74 -13.11 -0.36 -7.94
N LYS A 75 -12.11 -0.05 -7.11
CA LYS A 75 -11.08 0.95 -7.41
C LYS A 75 -9.71 0.40 -7.00
N TRP A 76 -8.78 0.35 -7.96
CA TRP A 76 -7.39 -0.05 -7.73
C TRP A 76 -6.46 1.14 -7.93
N LEU A 77 -5.51 1.31 -7.02
CA LEU A 77 -4.41 2.26 -7.16
C LEU A 77 -3.13 1.49 -7.43
N THR A 78 -2.33 1.97 -8.39
CA THR A 78 -1.03 1.38 -8.71
C THR A 78 0.06 2.43 -8.72
N ASP A 79 1.24 2.04 -8.24
CA ASP A 79 2.42 2.90 -8.20
C ASP A 79 3.69 2.04 -8.06
N VAL A 80 4.84 2.66 -8.32
CA VAL A 80 6.17 2.06 -8.16
C VAL A 80 6.97 2.85 -7.15
N THR A 81 7.62 2.14 -6.25
CA THR A 81 8.52 2.76 -5.27
C THR A 81 9.90 2.09 -5.29
N GLU A 82 10.94 2.82 -4.83
CA GLU A 82 12.28 2.26 -4.67
C GLU A 82 12.56 1.90 -3.21
N PHE A 83 13.25 0.78 -2.99
CA PHE A 83 13.88 0.40 -1.74
C PHE A 83 15.39 0.44 -1.89
N LYS A 84 16.09 0.72 -0.80
CA LYS A 84 17.54 0.90 -0.79
C LYS A 84 18.16 -0.02 0.23
N TRP A 85 19.34 -0.54 -0.10
CA TRP A 85 20.23 -1.19 0.85
C TRP A 85 21.67 -0.73 0.63
N TYR A 86 22.54 -1.01 1.58
CA TYR A 86 23.93 -0.59 1.54
C TYR A 86 24.79 -1.81 1.78
N ASP A 87 25.81 -2.01 0.93
CA ASP A 87 26.77 -3.07 1.09
C ASP A 87 27.82 -2.75 2.17
N GLU A 88 28.80 -3.65 2.34
CA GLU A 88 29.90 -3.49 3.32
C GLU A 88 30.75 -2.24 3.05
N ASN A 89 30.83 -1.81 1.79
CA ASN A 89 31.54 -0.60 1.36
C ASN A 89 30.70 0.68 1.55
N LYS A 90 29.45 0.55 2.02
CA LYS A 90 28.45 1.60 2.10
C LYS A 90 27.98 2.13 0.74
N ASP A 91 28.18 1.35 -0.31
CA ASP A 91 27.62 1.66 -1.62
C ASP A 91 26.11 1.42 -1.63
N LYS A 92 25.41 2.39 -2.22
CA LYS A 92 23.95 2.38 -2.24
C LYS A 92 23.42 1.60 -3.43
N HIS A 93 22.65 0.57 -3.15
CA HIS A 93 21.93 -0.24 -4.12
C HIS A 93 20.41 -0.03 -4.02
N LYS A 94 19.69 -0.46 -5.04
CA LYS A 94 18.24 -0.27 -5.14
C LYS A 94 17.55 -1.49 -5.72
N VAL A 95 16.33 -1.73 -5.23
CA VAL A 95 15.32 -2.54 -5.91
C VAL A 95 14.03 -1.72 -6.02
N TYR A 96 13.19 -2.09 -6.98
CA TYR A 96 11.91 -1.42 -7.22
C TYR A 96 10.77 -2.37 -6.89
N LEU A 97 9.72 -1.81 -6.33
CA LEU A 97 8.50 -2.51 -5.99
C LEU A 97 7.34 -1.85 -6.70
N SER A 98 6.71 -2.55 -7.62
CA SER A 98 5.40 -2.19 -8.17
C SER A 98 4.32 -2.91 -7.38
N ALA A 99 3.25 -2.22 -7.03
CA ALA A 99 2.11 -2.84 -6.35
C ALA A 99 0.78 -2.23 -6.79
N ILE A 100 -0.27 -3.02 -6.65
CA ILE A 100 -1.66 -2.62 -6.83
C ILE A 100 -2.38 -2.74 -5.49
N LEU A 101 -2.98 -1.64 -5.05
CA LEU A 101 -3.74 -1.50 -3.81
C LEU A 101 -5.23 -1.41 -4.11
N ASP A 102 -6.06 -2.24 -3.48
CA ASP A 102 -7.51 -2.09 -3.52
C ASP A 102 -7.97 -1.00 -2.53
N LEU A 103 -8.80 -0.06 -2.98
CA LEU A 103 -9.26 1.03 -2.13
C LEU A 103 -10.29 0.62 -1.10
N TYR A 104 -11.01 -0.47 -1.30
CA TYR A 104 -12.01 -0.94 -0.34
C TYR A 104 -11.36 -1.45 0.96
N ASP A 105 -10.53 -2.48 0.86
CA ASP A 105 -9.94 -3.16 2.02
C ASP A 105 -8.47 -2.83 2.26
N ARG A 106 -7.87 -1.99 1.41
CA ARG A 106 -6.44 -1.64 1.46
C ARG A 106 -5.51 -2.85 1.33
N ARG A 107 -6.01 -3.94 0.79
CA ARG A 107 -5.21 -5.11 0.47
C ARG A 107 -4.30 -4.82 -0.71
N ILE A 108 -3.10 -5.38 -0.66
CA ILE A 108 -2.26 -5.46 -1.85
C ILE A 108 -2.79 -6.59 -2.73
N VAL A 109 -3.31 -6.21 -3.89
CA VAL A 109 -3.90 -7.13 -4.88
C VAL A 109 -2.83 -7.99 -5.52
N SER A 110 -1.73 -7.33 -5.92
CA SER A 110 -0.53 -7.95 -6.48
C SER A 110 0.67 -7.03 -6.26
N TYR A 111 1.88 -7.60 -6.31
CA TYR A 111 3.12 -6.84 -6.32
C TYR A 111 4.24 -7.62 -7.00
N VAL A 112 5.21 -6.91 -7.55
CA VAL A 112 6.44 -7.48 -8.13
C VAL A 112 7.64 -6.67 -7.67
N ILE A 113 8.72 -7.38 -7.29
CA ILE A 113 10.01 -6.78 -6.96
C ILE A 113 10.93 -6.96 -8.16
N GLY A 114 11.52 -5.88 -8.65
CA GLY A 114 12.43 -5.90 -9.80
C GLY A 114 13.66 -5.02 -9.61
N ASP A 115 14.63 -5.22 -10.47
CA ASP A 115 15.93 -4.48 -10.44
C ASP A 115 15.79 -3.12 -11.16
N HIS A 116 14.78 -2.98 -12.01
CA HIS A 116 14.55 -1.79 -12.82
C HIS A 116 13.14 -1.26 -12.66
N ASN A 117 13.02 0.08 -12.69
CA ASN A 117 11.74 0.74 -12.79
C ASN A 117 11.36 0.88 -14.27
N ASP A 118 10.78 -0.18 -14.84
CA ASP A 118 10.49 -0.32 -16.26
C ASP A 118 9.05 -0.82 -16.53
N ASN A 119 8.70 -0.91 -17.80
CA ASN A 119 7.38 -1.39 -18.23
C ASN A 119 7.11 -2.85 -17.82
N PRO A 120 8.06 -3.80 -17.97
CA PRO A 120 7.87 -5.18 -17.54
C PRO A 120 7.47 -5.31 -16.07
N LEU A 121 8.08 -4.52 -15.17
CA LEU A 121 7.76 -4.53 -13.75
C LEU A 121 6.27 -4.24 -13.50
N VAL A 122 5.75 -3.16 -14.09
CA VAL A 122 4.36 -2.73 -13.93
C VAL A 122 3.40 -3.68 -14.63
N PHE A 123 3.75 -4.12 -15.85
CA PHE A 123 2.87 -5.00 -16.63
C PHE A 123 2.73 -6.37 -15.97
N THR A 124 3.82 -6.95 -15.45
CA THR A 124 3.77 -8.21 -14.70
C THR A 124 2.91 -8.06 -13.43
N THR A 125 3.05 -6.93 -12.72
CA THR A 125 2.20 -6.65 -11.55
C THR A 125 0.73 -6.62 -11.93
N PHE A 126 0.39 -5.96 -13.04
CA PHE A 126 -0.98 -5.89 -13.54
C PHE A 126 -1.50 -7.28 -13.97
N ASP A 127 -0.73 -8.02 -14.73
CA ASP A 127 -1.12 -9.37 -15.21
C ASP A 127 -1.38 -10.34 -14.03
N GLN A 128 -0.56 -10.27 -12.98
CA GLN A 128 -0.80 -11.04 -11.74
C GLN A 128 -2.07 -10.60 -11.02
N ALA A 129 -2.38 -9.30 -10.99
CA ALA A 129 -3.62 -8.80 -10.38
C ALA A 129 -4.86 -9.35 -11.08
N ILE A 130 -4.86 -9.37 -12.41
CA ILE A 130 -5.94 -9.92 -13.23
C ILE A 130 -6.08 -11.42 -13.01
N ALA A 131 -4.97 -12.16 -13.05
CA ALA A 131 -4.98 -13.61 -12.83
C ALA A 131 -5.53 -13.98 -11.44
N ALA A 132 -5.24 -13.18 -10.42
CA ALA A 132 -5.74 -13.38 -9.06
C ALA A 132 -7.20 -12.95 -8.85
N ASN A 133 -7.76 -12.13 -9.74
CA ASN A 133 -9.12 -11.57 -9.64
C ASN A 133 -9.85 -11.66 -10.99
N PRO A 134 -10.13 -12.85 -11.51
CA PRO A 134 -10.74 -13.02 -12.83
C PRO A 134 -12.13 -12.35 -12.89
N GLY A 135 -12.36 -11.57 -13.95
CA GLY A 135 -13.60 -10.83 -14.17
C GLY A 135 -13.73 -9.51 -13.38
N ALA A 136 -12.73 -9.11 -12.60
CA ALA A 136 -12.73 -7.81 -11.97
C ALA A 136 -12.48 -6.68 -13.00
N THR A 137 -13.27 -5.62 -12.91
CA THR A 137 -13.18 -4.44 -13.80
C THR A 137 -13.08 -3.13 -12.98
N PRO A 138 -12.06 -2.99 -12.11
CA PRO A 138 -11.92 -1.79 -11.29
C PRO A 138 -11.59 -0.56 -12.12
N LEU A 139 -11.91 0.63 -11.60
CA LEU A 139 -11.26 1.87 -12.00
C LEU A 139 -9.79 1.78 -11.61
N CYS A 140 -8.87 1.79 -12.57
CA CYS A 140 -7.43 1.70 -12.33
C CYS A 140 -6.80 3.09 -12.29
N HIS A 141 -6.36 3.55 -11.12
CA HIS A 141 -5.74 4.86 -10.94
C HIS A 141 -4.23 4.76 -10.72
N SER A 142 -3.49 5.64 -11.38
CA SER A 142 -2.03 5.74 -11.26
C SER A 142 -1.56 7.20 -11.28
N ASP A 143 -0.28 7.40 -11.02
CA ASP A 143 0.40 8.63 -11.39
C ASP A 143 0.62 8.69 -12.93
N ARG A 144 1.40 9.70 -13.37
CA ARG A 144 1.78 9.87 -14.79
C ARG A 144 3.17 9.32 -15.08
N GLY A 145 3.58 8.27 -14.41
CA GLY A 145 4.80 7.56 -14.75
C GLY A 145 4.79 7.04 -16.17
N PHE A 146 5.96 6.93 -16.79
CA PHE A 146 6.07 6.53 -18.20
C PHE A 146 5.47 5.15 -18.50
N GLN A 147 5.45 4.27 -17.53
CA GLN A 147 4.85 2.94 -17.65
C GLN A 147 3.33 3.04 -17.86
N TYR A 148 2.67 3.90 -17.07
CA TYR A 148 1.21 4.07 -17.06
C TYR A 148 0.71 4.90 -18.25
N THR A 149 1.56 5.78 -18.80
CA THR A 149 1.25 6.59 -19.98
C THR A 149 1.54 5.86 -21.30
N SER A 150 2.03 4.62 -21.24
CA SER A 150 2.30 3.81 -22.43
C SER A 150 1.01 3.31 -23.10
N LYS A 151 1.03 3.22 -24.43
CA LYS A 151 -0.09 2.63 -25.19
C LYS A 151 -0.35 1.18 -24.82
N VAL A 152 0.70 0.43 -24.51
CA VAL A 152 0.60 -0.98 -24.13
C VAL A 152 -0.17 -1.14 -22.83
N PHE A 153 0.10 -0.32 -21.80
CA PHE A 153 -0.65 -0.37 -20.55
C PHE A 153 -2.14 -0.03 -20.76
N LYS A 154 -2.41 1.01 -21.56
CA LYS A 154 -3.78 1.36 -21.94
C LYS A 154 -4.50 0.20 -22.63
N MET A 155 -3.85 -0.47 -23.59
CA MET A 155 -4.43 -1.63 -24.27
C MET A 155 -4.74 -2.77 -23.29
N LYS A 156 -3.82 -3.08 -22.36
CA LYS A 156 -4.04 -4.10 -21.32
C LYS A 156 -5.29 -3.79 -20.47
N LEU A 157 -5.50 -2.54 -20.08
CA LEU A 157 -6.70 -2.13 -19.34
C LEU A 157 -7.97 -2.30 -20.19
N GLN A 158 -7.93 -1.88 -21.45
CA GLN A 158 -9.06 -2.00 -22.38
C GLN A 158 -9.45 -3.46 -22.65
N GLU A 159 -8.48 -4.35 -22.81
CA GLU A 159 -8.71 -5.80 -22.97
C GLU A 159 -9.45 -6.41 -21.77
N GLN A 160 -9.29 -5.84 -20.59
CA GLN A 160 -9.99 -6.24 -19.37
C GLN A 160 -11.29 -5.46 -19.12
N GLY A 161 -11.68 -4.54 -20.02
CA GLY A 161 -12.84 -3.68 -19.82
C GLY A 161 -12.68 -2.66 -18.69
N MET A 162 -11.44 -2.33 -18.31
CA MET A 162 -11.14 -1.40 -17.23
C MET A 162 -11.00 0.02 -17.74
N GLU A 163 -11.42 0.97 -16.90
CA GLU A 163 -11.20 2.40 -17.12
C GLU A 163 -9.92 2.87 -16.42
N GLN A 164 -9.16 3.74 -17.10
CA GLN A 164 -7.94 4.32 -16.58
C GLN A 164 -8.21 5.72 -16.02
N SER A 165 -7.69 5.99 -14.81
CA SER A 165 -7.65 7.31 -14.20
C SER A 165 -6.21 7.69 -13.86
N MET A 166 -5.85 8.97 -14.01
CA MET A 166 -4.50 9.45 -13.71
C MET A 166 -4.50 10.68 -12.82
N SER A 167 -3.52 10.76 -11.94
CA SER A 167 -3.28 11.94 -11.10
C SER A 167 -3.03 13.18 -11.95
N ARG A 168 -3.38 14.35 -11.45
CA ARG A 168 -3.06 15.65 -12.07
C ARG A 168 -1.57 15.96 -11.93
N VAL A 169 -1.02 16.74 -12.86
CA VAL A 169 0.38 17.16 -12.82
C VAL A 169 0.67 17.94 -11.53
N GLY A 170 1.70 17.53 -10.80
CA GLY A 170 2.12 18.20 -9.56
C GLY A 170 1.19 18.00 -8.35
N HIS A 171 0.20 17.13 -8.45
CA HIS A 171 -0.73 16.81 -7.36
C HIS A 171 -0.50 15.39 -6.84
N CYS A 172 0.61 15.17 -6.10
CA CYS A 172 0.92 13.88 -5.49
C CYS A 172 -0.22 13.37 -4.59
N ILE A 173 -0.96 14.27 -3.92
CA ILE A 173 -2.11 13.92 -3.09
C ILE A 173 -3.21 13.15 -3.84
N ASP A 174 -3.23 13.19 -5.17
CA ASP A 174 -4.20 12.43 -5.98
C ASP A 174 -3.93 10.91 -5.94
N ASN A 175 -2.75 10.46 -5.47
CA ASN A 175 -2.40 9.05 -5.19
C ASN A 175 -2.12 8.79 -3.69
N GLY A 176 -2.72 9.58 -2.81
CA GLY A 176 -2.46 9.61 -1.36
C GLY A 176 -2.49 8.25 -0.66
N PRO A 177 -3.45 7.34 -0.90
CA PRO A 177 -3.47 6.04 -0.24
C PRO A 177 -2.26 5.16 -0.55
N THR A 178 -1.75 5.17 -1.79
CA THR A 178 -0.56 4.41 -2.18
C THR A 178 0.70 5.05 -1.60
N GLU A 179 0.81 6.38 -1.62
CA GLU A 179 1.89 7.10 -0.95
C GLU A 179 1.91 6.82 0.56
N GLY A 180 0.74 6.82 1.19
CA GLY A 180 0.60 6.43 2.60
C GLY A 180 1.06 4.99 2.87
N PHE A 181 0.72 4.06 1.98
CA PHE A 181 1.20 2.68 2.05
C PHE A 181 2.73 2.61 1.92
N TRP A 182 3.34 3.34 0.96
CA TRP A 182 4.80 3.39 0.83
C TRP A 182 5.49 3.96 2.07
N GLY A 183 4.91 4.98 2.68
CA GLY A 183 5.39 5.52 3.95
C GLY A 183 5.38 4.48 5.07
N ILE A 184 4.28 3.72 5.18
CA ILE A 184 4.10 2.68 6.18
C ILE A 184 5.11 1.55 5.98
N ILE A 185 5.17 0.93 4.80
CA ILE A 185 6.07 -0.21 4.55
C ILE A 185 7.53 0.19 4.74
N LYS A 186 7.97 1.30 4.15
CA LYS A 186 9.37 1.75 4.29
C LYS A 186 9.75 1.99 5.74
N THR A 187 8.85 2.56 6.52
CA THR A 187 9.16 2.87 7.91
C THR A 187 9.15 1.63 8.80
N GLU A 188 8.13 0.80 8.66
CA GLU A 188 7.94 -0.35 9.55
C GLU A 188 8.88 -1.50 9.18
N MET A 189 9.03 -1.79 7.89
CA MET A 189 9.88 -2.88 7.40
C MET A 189 11.34 -2.66 7.79
N TYR A 190 11.91 -1.47 7.54
CA TYR A 190 13.29 -1.18 7.95
C TYR A 190 13.50 -1.16 9.47
N CYS A 191 12.44 -1.03 10.27
CA CYS A 191 12.51 -1.18 11.71
C CYS A 191 12.35 -2.63 12.19
N MET A 192 11.77 -3.49 11.39
CA MET A 192 11.43 -4.87 11.76
C MET A 192 12.48 -5.88 11.33
N TYR A 193 13.24 -5.57 10.26
CA TYR A 193 14.18 -6.49 9.62
C TYR A 193 15.59 -5.87 9.52
N ASP A 194 16.59 -6.68 9.73
CA ASP A 194 17.97 -6.33 9.45
C ASP A 194 18.28 -6.60 7.98
N ILE A 195 18.64 -5.55 7.24
CA ILE A 195 18.87 -5.60 5.80
C ILE A 195 20.36 -5.37 5.55
N THR A 196 21.03 -6.41 5.11
CA THR A 196 22.49 -6.41 4.86
C THR A 196 22.83 -6.52 3.39
N ASP A 197 21.92 -7.06 2.58
CA ASP A 197 22.12 -7.32 1.16
C ASP A 197 20.78 -7.29 0.40
N GLU A 198 20.84 -7.54 -0.91
CA GLU A 198 19.65 -7.55 -1.75
C GLU A 198 18.69 -8.68 -1.39
N LYS A 199 19.22 -9.86 -1.06
CA LYS A 199 18.41 -11.03 -0.72
C LYS A 199 17.57 -10.76 0.53
N THR A 200 18.21 -10.28 1.59
CA THR A 200 17.53 -9.93 2.85
C THR A 200 16.54 -8.80 2.67
N LEU A 201 16.81 -7.84 1.77
CA LEU A 201 15.84 -6.80 1.43
C LEU A 201 14.60 -7.37 0.72
N ARG A 202 14.77 -8.26 -0.26
CA ARG A 202 13.64 -8.90 -0.97
C ARG A 202 12.80 -9.75 -0.01
N GLU A 203 13.43 -10.57 0.81
CA GLU A 203 12.76 -11.38 1.83
C GLU A 203 12.01 -10.51 2.86
N ALA A 204 12.58 -9.36 3.25
CA ALA A 204 11.93 -8.40 4.15
C ALA A 204 10.69 -7.78 3.51
N ILE A 205 10.76 -7.40 2.22
CA ILE A 205 9.61 -6.88 1.49
C ILE A 205 8.49 -7.93 1.43
N GLU A 206 8.79 -9.16 1.02
CA GLU A 206 7.81 -10.25 0.92
C GLU A 206 7.17 -10.57 2.27
N SER A 207 7.98 -10.69 3.32
CA SER A 207 7.51 -10.92 4.68
C SER A 207 6.62 -9.79 5.17
N TYR A 208 6.99 -8.53 4.86
CA TYR A 208 6.18 -7.38 5.23
C TYR A 208 4.86 -7.32 4.46
N MET A 209 4.82 -7.65 3.16
CA MET A 209 3.59 -7.72 2.37
C MET A 209 2.60 -8.72 2.96
N ASN A 210 3.10 -9.89 3.38
CA ASN A 210 2.28 -10.87 4.08
C ASN A 210 1.78 -10.35 5.42
N PHE A 211 2.66 -9.76 6.24
CA PHE A 211 2.31 -9.15 7.53
C PHE A 211 1.27 -8.04 7.37
N TYR A 212 1.46 -7.12 6.42
CA TYR A 212 0.55 -6.02 6.15
C TYR A 212 -0.86 -6.51 5.82
N THR A 213 -0.96 -7.52 4.97
CA THR A 213 -2.24 -8.05 4.49
C THR A 213 -2.95 -8.89 5.54
N ASN A 214 -2.23 -9.76 6.26
CA ASN A 214 -2.83 -10.81 7.08
C ASN A 214 -2.77 -10.56 8.59
N GLU A 215 -1.80 -9.74 9.05
CA GLU A 215 -1.52 -9.62 10.48
C GLU A 215 -1.61 -8.18 11.01
N ARG A 216 -1.33 -7.17 10.15
CA ARG A 216 -1.29 -5.78 10.58
C ARG A 216 -2.70 -5.21 10.78
N PRO A 217 -3.11 -4.90 12.03
CA PRO A 217 -4.40 -4.27 12.29
C PRO A 217 -4.41 -2.82 11.77
N GLN A 218 -5.54 -2.38 11.25
CA GLN A 218 -5.73 -1.01 10.77
C GLN A 218 -6.86 -0.33 11.53
N GLU A 219 -6.59 0.87 12.07
CA GLU A 219 -7.56 1.68 12.82
C GLU A 219 -8.81 1.98 11.99
N ARG A 220 -8.64 2.26 10.69
CA ARG A 220 -9.74 2.50 9.75
C ARG A 220 -10.73 1.34 9.62
N PHE A 221 -10.32 0.13 9.99
CA PHE A 221 -11.10 -1.10 9.95
C PHE A 221 -11.46 -1.62 11.34
N ASP A 222 -11.46 -0.75 12.33
CA ASP A 222 -11.72 -1.11 13.75
C ASP A 222 -10.79 -2.26 14.22
N GLY A 223 -9.49 -2.15 13.87
CA GLY A 223 -8.47 -3.12 14.27
C GLY A 223 -8.41 -4.39 13.43
N LYS A 224 -9.21 -4.51 12.37
CA LYS A 224 -9.11 -5.64 11.44
C LYS A 224 -7.96 -5.49 10.46
N THR A 225 -7.55 -6.62 9.88
CA THR A 225 -6.58 -6.63 8.78
C THR A 225 -7.27 -6.51 7.43
N PRO A 226 -6.57 -6.10 6.37
CA PRO A 226 -7.08 -6.12 5.01
C PRO A 226 -7.71 -7.46 4.61
N ALA A 227 -7.06 -8.58 4.94
CA ALA A 227 -7.58 -9.90 4.64
C ALA A 227 -8.90 -10.23 5.36
N GLN A 228 -9.06 -9.77 6.63
CA GLN A 228 -10.29 -9.96 7.38
C GLN A 228 -11.43 -9.15 6.77
N VAL A 229 -11.17 -7.89 6.38
CA VAL A 229 -12.15 -7.03 5.72
C VAL A 229 -12.60 -7.64 4.39
N ARG A 230 -11.66 -8.10 3.56
CA ARG A 230 -11.97 -8.81 2.31
C ARG A 230 -12.83 -10.03 2.53
N LYS A 231 -12.47 -10.87 3.49
CA LYS A 231 -13.22 -12.09 3.81
C LYS A 231 -14.65 -11.78 4.24
N GLU A 232 -14.86 -10.76 5.06
CA GLU A 232 -16.20 -10.34 5.49
C GLU A 232 -17.02 -9.84 4.31
N ALA A 233 -16.43 -9.01 3.43
CA ALA A 233 -17.12 -8.49 2.25
C ALA A 233 -17.54 -9.59 1.27
N MET A 234 -16.79 -10.67 1.16
CA MET A 234 -17.13 -11.80 0.28
C MET A 234 -18.22 -12.71 0.86
N LEU A 235 -18.57 -12.57 2.13
CA LEU A 235 -19.61 -13.36 2.81
C LEU A 235 -20.96 -12.62 2.86
N THR A 236 -21.07 -11.40 2.33
CA THR A 236 -22.28 -10.58 2.39
C THR A 236 -22.53 -9.88 1.06
N ASP A 237 -23.80 -9.73 0.70
CA ASP A 237 -24.21 -8.96 -0.48
C ASP A 237 -24.19 -7.43 -0.22
N ALA A 238 -24.04 -7.02 1.04
CA ALA A 238 -23.92 -5.63 1.45
C ALA A 238 -22.65 -5.42 2.30
N PRO A 239 -21.49 -5.27 1.66
CA PRO A 239 -20.24 -4.99 2.35
C PRO A 239 -20.33 -3.70 3.19
N LYS A 240 -19.60 -3.65 4.31
CA LYS A 240 -19.53 -2.45 5.14
C LYS A 240 -18.71 -1.37 4.46
N ASP A 241 -19.17 -0.13 4.57
CA ASP A 241 -18.38 1.04 4.21
C ASP A 241 -17.21 1.26 5.19
N TYR A 242 -16.06 1.62 4.64
CA TYR A 242 -14.87 1.97 5.42
C TYR A 242 -14.26 3.28 4.91
N PRO A 243 -13.72 4.14 5.79
CA PRO A 243 -13.71 4.01 7.24
C PRO A 243 -15.12 4.09 7.81
N ILE A 244 -15.38 3.35 8.87
CA ILE A 244 -16.61 3.52 9.64
C ILE A 244 -16.62 4.97 10.12
N SER A 245 -17.54 5.79 9.61
CA SER A 245 -17.70 7.17 10.04
C SER A 245 -18.26 7.17 11.45
N GLU A 246 -17.38 7.08 12.46
CA GLU A 246 -17.77 7.54 13.77
C GLU A 246 -17.90 9.06 13.70
N ASN A 247 -19.12 9.55 13.80
CA ASN A 247 -19.37 10.94 14.15
C ASN A 247 -18.60 11.23 15.44
N LYS A 248 -17.45 11.87 15.32
CA LYS A 248 -16.70 12.47 16.42
C LYS A 248 -16.84 13.96 16.36
#